data_c296df86a521de08b2f0181b71e74df5
#
_entry.id   c296df86a521de08b2f0181b71e74df5
#
_cell.length_a   1.000
_cell.length_b   1.000
_cell.length_c   1.000
_cell.angle_alpha   90.00
_cell.angle_beta   90.00
_cell.angle_gamma   90.00
#
_symmetry.space_group_name_H-M   'P 1'
#
loop_
_entity.id
_entity.type
_entity.pdbx_description
1 polymer ?
#
loop_
_entity_poly.entity_id
_entity_poly.type
_entity_poly.pdbx_seq_one_letter_code
_entity_poly.pdbx_strand_id
1 'polypeptide(L)'
;MAKKMRKSKSGKSAKSARKKAPARKPARKATARKVSKTAKKAKPKGKAKMKMAKKMPVARQLPLGATPLKGQANMIVTFDPNHRGTAELELREVLKQAGEKPQIGQTEIEGLFKVAVSDARKAVAKIKSLCGSNPNLFSVTHHYTPIDRWCSSDISTMQKAIKQASAGIGQNEKWKMGLNKRHWDQLEGVKLIMKLTDVIDRKEVDLDNPAKIVQVEIIGKEAGIALLTPKDTIDVAKEKEE
;
A
#
# COMPACT_ATOMS: atom_id res chain seq x y z
N MET A 1 42.18 -42.89 32.49
CA MET A 1 41.51 -42.39 33.72
C MET A 1 40.25 -41.68 33.29
N ALA A 2 39.14 -42.35 33.37
CA ALA A 2 38.06 -42.29 34.37
C ALA A 2 37.23 -41.02 34.22
N LYS A 3 36.06 -41.15 33.55
CA LYS A 3 34.68 -41.14 34.12
C LYS A 3 34.18 -39.82 34.69
N LYS A 4 33.15 -39.26 34.07
CA LYS A 4 31.86 -39.08 34.77
C LYS A 4 30.72 -38.69 33.83
N MET A 5 29.83 -39.65 33.64
CA MET A 5 28.41 -39.45 33.23
C MET A 5 27.67 -38.69 34.33
N ARG A 6 26.76 -37.79 33.95
CA ARG A 6 25.59 -37.49 34.76
C ARG A 6 24.34 -37.38 33.89
N LYS A 7 23.49 -38.38 34.08
CA LYS A 7 22.05 -38.42 33.77
C LYS A 7 21.28 -37.66 34.86
N SER A 8 20.22 -37.02 34.49
CA SER A 8 18.92 -36.92 35.20
C SER A 8 18.22 -35.67 34.67
N LYS A 9 16.94 -35.51 34.57
CA LYS A 9 15.73 -36.28 34.84
C LYS A 9 14.57 -35.60 34.12
N SER A 10 13.75 -36.39 33.50
CA SER A 10 12.31 -36.25 33.25
C SER A 10 11.54 -35.39 34.27
N GLY A 11 10.67 -34.56 33.75
CA GLY A 11 9.63 -33.85 34.51
C GLY A 11 8.36 -33.75 33.67
N LYS A 12 7.39 -34.54 34.08
CA LYS A 12 6.05 -34.75 33.55
C LYS A 12 5.14 -33.52 33.66
N SER A 13 4.29 -33.38 32.68
CA SER A 13 2.82 -33.16 32.70
C SER A 13 2.23 -32.10 33.63
N ALA A 14 1.43 -31.21 33.02
CA ALA A 14 0.15 -30.81 33.58
C ALA A 14 -0.85 -30.49 32.45
N LYS A 15 -1.85 -31.36 32.34
CA LYS A 15 -3.16 -31.13 31.70
C LYS A 15 -3.98 -30.21 32.61
N SER A 16 -4.65 -29.24 32.04
CA SER A 16 -5.80 -28.57 32.65
C SER A 16 -6.69 -28.10 31.51
N ALA A 17 -7.68 -28.82 31.21
CA ALA A 17 -9.07 -28.79 31.64
C ALA A 17 -9.85 -27.56 31.14
N ARG A 18 -10.61 -27.86 30.07
CA ARG A 18 -11.91 -27.36 29.63
C ARG A 18 -12.72 -26.62 30.68
N LYS A 19 -13.22 -25.43 30.34
CA LYS A 19 -14.54 -24.98 30.82
C LYS A 19 -15.39 -24.52 29.61
N LYS A 20 -16.47 -25.29 29.44
CA LYS A 20 -17.62 -25.01 28.56
C LYS A 20 -18.61 -24.09 29.30
N ALA A 21 -19.30 -23.31 28.48
CA ALA A 21 -20.70 -22.91 28.48
C ALA A 21 -21.08 -21.62 29.21
N PRO A 22 -22.27 -21.05 29.00
CA PRO A 22 -23.37 -21.49 28.14
C PRO A 22 -24.00 -20.33 27.29
N ALA A 23 -24.84 -20.77 26.38
CA ALA A 23 -25.78 -20.00 25.60
C ALA A 23 -26.85 -19.29 26.44
N ARG A 24 -27.23 -18.07 26.05
CA ARG A 24 -28.54 -17.50 26.41
C ARG A 24 -29.10 -16.71 25.23
N LYS A 25 -30.12 -17.28 24.60
CA LYS A 25 -31.20 -16.51 23.96
C LYS A 25 -32.18 -16.05 25.05
N PRO A 26 -32.84 -14.92 24.89
CA PRO A 26 -34.27 -15.03 24.66
C PRO A 26 -34.82 -14.10 23.57
N ALA A 27 -35.84 -14.63 22.93
CA ALA A 27 -36.76 -13.95 22.03
C ALA A 27 -37.66 -12.99 22.81
N ARG A 28 -38.06 -11.88 22.21
CA ARG A 28 -39.30 -11.16 22.54
C ARG A 28 -39.93 -10.63 21.24
N LYS A 29 -40.95 -11.27 20.92
CA LYS A 29 -42.33 -11.05 20.46
C LYS A 29 -42.72 -9.62 20.10
N ALA A 30 -43.35 -9.61 18.95
CA ALA A 30 -44.15 -8.64 18.26
C ALA A 30 -45.16 -7.87 19.13
N THR A 31 -45.41 -6.63 18.74
CA THR A 31 -46.75 -6.05 18.84
C THR A 31 -47.00 -5.19 17.59
N ALA A 32 -47.96 -5.68 16.85
CA ALA A 32 -48.65 -4.94 15.79
C ALA A 32 -49.50 -3.83 16.39
N ARG A 33 -49.52 -2.65 15.80
CA ARG A 33 -50.54 -1.64 16.03
C ARG A 33 -51.03 -1.10 14.69
N LYS A 34 -52.20 -1.63 14.29
CA LYS A 34 -53.11 -1.03 13.28
C LYS A 34 -53.79 0.21 13.85
N VAL A 35 -53.80 1.28 13.11
CA VAL A 35 -54.83 2.31 13.15
C VAL A 35 -54.93 2.90 11.75
N SER A 36 -55.89 2.53 11.02
CA SER A 36 -57.12 3.11 10.44
C SER A 36 -57.00 4.49 9.77
N LYS A 37 -57.29 4.45 8.48
CA LYS A 37 -58.10 5.23 7.55
C LYS A 37 -58.62 6.59 8.05
N THR A 38 -58.34 7.64 7.31
CA THR A 38 -59.39 8.52 6.78
C THR A 38 -58.94 9.19 5.49
N ALA A 39 -59.81 9.14 4.52
CA ALA A 39 -59.71 9.76 3.21
C ALA A 39 -60.03 11.24 3.26
N LYS A 40 -59.40 12.06 2.43
CA LYS A 40 -60.08 13.19 1.76
C LYS A 40 -59.40 13.55 0.44
N LYS A 41 -60.22 13.47 -0.61
CA LYS A 41 -59.95 13.94 -1.99
C LYS A 41 -59.77 15.47 -1.98
N ALA A 42 -58.77 15.93 -2.72
CA ALA A 42 -58.86 17.17 -3.50
C ALA A 42 -57.84 17.12 -4.64
N LYS A 43 -58.35 17.12 -5.88
CA LYS A 43 -57.61 17.53 -7.08
C LYS A 43 -57.63 19.07 -7.16
N PRO A 44 -56.56 19.69 -7.64
CA PRO A 44 -56.74 20.51 -8.81
C PRO A 44 -55.71 20.22 -9.92
N LYS A 45 -56.15 20.44 -11.13
CA LYS A 45 -55.46 20.43 -12.39
C LYS A 45 -54.42 21.56 -12.45
N GLY A 46 -53.24 21.24 -12.89
CA GLY A 46 -52.25 22.24 -13.28
C GLY A 46 -51.18 21.53 -14.09
N LYS A 47 -51.37 21.50 -15.43
CA LYS A 47 -50.33 21.06 -16.37
C LYS A 47 -49.25 22.14 -16.44
N ALA A 48 -48.14 21.93 -15.77
CA ALA A 48 -46.89 22.62 -16.08
C ALA A 48 -45.90 21.59 -16.56
N LYS A 49 -45.62 21.60 -17.85
CA LYS A 49 -44.49 20.86 -18.46
C LYS A 49 -43.20 21.45 -17.90
N MET A 50 -42.71 20.91 -16.80
CA MET A 50 -41.31 21.12 -16.40
C MET A 50 -40.44 20.28 -17.29
N LYS A 51 -39.72 20.94 -18.17
CA LYS A 51 -38.59 20.39 -18.92
C LYS A 51 -37.65 19.72 -17.90
N MET A 52 -37.48 18.41 -18.02
CA MET A 52 -36.40 17.68 -17.33
C MET A 52 -35.07 18.32 -17.73
N ALA A 53 -34.50 19.12 -16.86
CA ALA A 53 -33.09 19.47 -16.95
C ALA A 53 -32.32 18.15 -16.84
N LYS A 54 -31.70 17.74 -17.92
CA LYS A 54 -30.68 16.69 -17.93
C LYS A 54 -29.69 17.01 -16.82
N LYS A 55 -29.72 16.22 -15.73
CA LYS A 55 -28.66 16.23 -14.73
C LYS A 55 -27.36 15.89 -15.46
N MET A 56 -26.57 16.90 -15.76
CA MET A 56 -25.19 16.70 -16.18
C MET A 56 -24.50 15.92 -15.04
N PRO A 57 -23.68 14.89 -15.38
CA PRO A 57 -22.89 14.22 -14.36
C PRO A 57 -22.08 15.32 -13.68
N VAL A 58 -22.17 15.39 -12.35
CA VAL A 58 -21.31 16.24 -11.53
C VAL A 58 -19.90 15.79 -11.87
N ALA A 59 -19.20 16.57 -12.69
CA ALA A 59 -17.79 16.40 -12.90
C ALA A 59 -17.17 16.41 -11.51
N ARG A 60 -16.62 15.27 -11.06
CA ARG A 60 -15.85 15.17 -9.84
C ARG A 60 -14.77 16.24 -9.96
N GLN A 61 -14.97 17.34 -9.24
CA GLN A 61 -13.97 18.40 -9.16
C GLN A 61 -12.72 17.74 -8.56
N LEU A 62 -11.70 17.58 -9.36
CA LEU A 62 -10.37 17.23 -8.87
C LEU A 62 -10.00 18.26 -7.79
N PRO A 63 -9.50 17.82 -6.62
CA PRO A 63 -9.06 18.75 -5.60
C PRO A 63 -8.06 19.74 -6.19
N LEU A 64 -8.20 21.02 -5.82
CA LEU A 64 -7.31 22.09 -6.21
C LEU A 64 -5.84 21.65 -6.00
N GLY A 65 -5.07 21.55 -7.08
CA GLY A 65 -3.65 21.21 -7.04
C GLY A 65 -3.24 19.93 -7.78
N ALA A 66 -4.19 19.15 -8.34
CA ALA A 66 -3.83 17.98 -9.14
C ALA A 66 -3.18 18.41 -10.45
N THR A 67 -1.87 18.49 -10.46
CA THR A 67 -1.11 18.65 -11.70
C THR A 67 -1.04 17.30 -12.41
N PRO A 68 -1.50 17.18 -13.68
CA PRO A 68 -1.27 15.97 -14.44
C PRO A 68 0.22 15.68 -14.51
N LEU A 69 0.63 14.43 -14.20
CA LEU A 69 2.02 14.02 -14.35
C LEU A 69 2.42 14.14 -15.83
N LYS A 70 3.33 15.06 -16.13
CA LYS A 70 4.01 15.10 -17.42
C LYS A 70 5.06 14.00 -17.45
N GLY A 71 4.68 12.82 -17.86
CA GLY A 71 5.54 11.64 -17.85
C GLY A 71 5.12 10.59 -16.83
N GLN A 72 5.81 9.46 -16.83
CA GLN A 72 5.54 8.36 -15.93
C GLN A 72 6.18 8.63 -14.58
N ALA A 73 5.42 8.48 -13.49
CA ALA A 73 5.97 8.55 -12.13
C ALA A 73 7.09 7.50 -11.96
N ASN A 74 8.16 7.88 -11.28
CA ASN A 74 9.28 6.99 -10.98
C ASN A 74 9.53 6.81 -9.47
N MET A 75 8.59 7.29 -8.64
CA MET A 75 8.62 7.09 -7.20
C MET A 75 7.20 7.05 -6.63
N ILE A 76 7.01 6.23 -5.62
CA ILE A 76 5.82 6.19 -4.76
C ILE A 76 6.20 6.75 -3.41
N VAL A 77 5.33 7.60 -2.85
CA VAL A 77 5.46 8.10 -1.47
C VAL A 77 4.18 7.80 -0.72
N THR A 78 4.31 7.13 0.43
CA THR A 78 3.19 6.89 1.33
C THR A 78 3.16 7.92 2.44
N PHE A 79 1.95 8.24 2.91
CA PHE A 79 1.74 9.25 3.94
C PHE A 79 0.49 8.92 4.77
N ASP A 80 0.30 9.62 5.91
CA ASP A 80 -0.91 9.50 6.72
C ASP A 80 -2.15 10.03 5.94
N PRO A 81 -3.13 9.17 5.62
CA PRO A 81 -4.30 9.54 4.81
C PRO A 81 -5.07 10.74 5.36
N ASN A 82 -5.08 10.92 6.68
CA ASN A 82 -5.79 12.01 7.35
C ASN A 82 -5.13 13.38 7.15
N HIS A 83 -3.87 13.40 6.70
CA HIS A 83 -3.05 14.61 6.60
C HIS A 83 -2.58 14.90 5.17
N ARG A 84 -3.40 14.59 4.16
CA ARG A 84 -3.03 14.71 2.75
C ARG A 84 -2.46 16.07 2.36
N GLY A 85 -3.09 17.16 2.78
CA GLY A 85 -2.63 18.52 2.44
C GLY A 85 -1.26 18.81 3.05
N THR A 86 -1.06 18.46 4.30
CA THR A 86 0.22 18.59 5.01
C THR A 86 1.28 17.71 4.36
N ALA A 87 0.92 16.46 4.00
CA ALA A 87 1.83 15.53 3.34
C ALA A 87 2.31 16.03 1.97
N GLU A 88 1.43 16.69 1.19
CA GLU A 88 1.84 17.27 -0.09
C GLU A 88 2.81 18.43 0.10
N LEU A 89 2.57 19.30 1.09
CA LEU A 89 3.48 20.42 1.40
C LEU A 89 4.82 19.91 1.92
N GLU A 90 4.81 18.97 2.86
CA GLU A 90 6.00 18.30 3.38
C GLU A 90 6.82 17.66 2.24
N LEU A 91 6.16 16.86 1.39
CA LEU A 91 6.81 16.21 0.26
C LEU A 91 7.46 17.20 -0.71
N ARG A 92 6.79 18.32 -1.00
CA ARG A 92 7.36 19.39 -1.85
C ARG A 92 8.61 19.99 -1.23
N GLU A 93 8.59 20.28 0.06
CA GLU A 93 9.73 20.86 0.76
C GLU A 93 10.89 19.87 0.87
N VAL A 94 10.62 18.60 1.23
CA VAL A 94 11.63 17.53 1.27
C VAL A 94 12.31 17.37 -0.08
N LEU A 95 11.55 17.27 -1.17
CA LEU A 95 12.11 17.09 -2.50
C LEU A 95 12.86 18.34 -3.00
N LYS A 96 12.38 19.53 -2.68
CA LYS A 96 13.08 20.78 -2.97
C LYS A 96 14.43 20.84 -2.26
N GLN A 97 14.51 20.49 -0.97
CA GLN A 97 15.78 20.40 -0.24
C GLN A 97 16.69 19.30 -0.79
N ALA A 98 16.13 18.20 -1.31
CA ALA A 98 16.88 17.21 -2.06
C ALA A 98 17.35 17.70 -3.45
N GLY A 99 17.00 18.92 -3.86
CA GLY A 99 17.38 19.50 -5.14
C GLY A 99 16.56 19.01 -6.33
N GLU A 100 15.37 18.48 -6.08
CA GLU A 100 14.45 17.98 -7.11
C GLU A 100 13.34 19.00 -7.41
N LYS A 101 12.80 18.92 -8.63
CA LYS A 101 11.59 19.65 -9.04
C LYS A 101 10.46 18.64 -9.25
N PRO A 102 9.77 18.22 -8.19
CA PRO A 102 8.84 17.10 -8.27
C PRO A 102 7.57 17.49 -9.02
N GLN A 103 7.08 16.53 -9.80
CA GLN A 103 5.69 16.51 -10.25
C GLN A 103 4.95 15.49 -9.38
N ILE A 104 4.02 15.96 -8.56
CA ILE A 104 3.25 15.12 -7.64
C ILE A 104 1.90 14.84 -8.28
N GLY A 105 1.67 13.57 -8.61
CA GLY A 105 0.40 13.06 -9.09
C GLY A 105 -0.43 12.52 -7.95
N GLN A 106 -1.70 12.87 -7.97
CA GLN A 106 -2.67 12.32 -7.03
C GLN A 106 -3.14 10.96 -7.53
N THR A 107 -3.40 10.06 -6.60
CA THR A 107 -3.99 8.76 -6.86
C THR A 107 -5.40 8.71 -6.27
N GLU A 108 -6.23 7.78 -6.75
CA GLU A 108 -7.53 7.48 -6.14
C GLU A 108 -7.37 6.71 -4.82
N ILE A 109 -6.16 6.26 -4.52
CA ILE A 109 -5.82 5.52 -3.30
C ILE A 109 -5.38 6.50 -2.24
N GLU A 110 -6.02 6.41 -1.08
CA GLU A 110 -5.69 7.23 0.07
C GLU A 110 -4.29 6.89 0.62
N GLY A 111 -3.58 7.90 1.13
CA GLY A 111 -2.27 7.73 1.72
C GLY A 111 -1.13 7.46 0.73
N LEU A 112 -1.30 7.79 -0.56
CA LEU A 112 -0.30 7.52 -1.59
C LEU A 112 -0.20 8.64 -2.63
N PHE A 113 1.03 9.07 -2.93
CA PHE A 113 1.38 9.89 -4.07
C PHE A 113 2.21 9.13 -5.09
N LYS A 114 1.94 9.37 -6.37
CA LYS A 114 2.84 9.06 -7.47
C LYS A 114 3.68 10.30 -7.77
N VAL A 115 4.99 10.15 -7.79
CA VAL A 115 5.91 11.29 -7.94
C VAL A 115 6.83 11.04 -9.11
N ALA A 116 7.04 12.09 -9.93
CA ALA A 116 8.07 12.10 -10.96
C ALA A 116 9.19 13.06 -10.52
N VAL A 117 10.40 12.55 -10.43
CA VAL A 117 11.64 13.28 -10.14
C VAL A 117 12.68 12.95 -11.21
N SER A 118 13.80 13.69 -11.23
CA SER A 118 14.85 13.46 -12.22
C SER A 118 15.50 12.09 -12.09
N ASP A 119 15.86 11.68 -10.87
CA ASP A 119 16.44 10.38 -10.53
C ASP A 119 15.95 9.96 -9.14
N ALA A 120 15.02 8.98 -9.12
CA ALA A 120 14.36 8.56 -7.89
C ALA A 120 15.34 7.97 -6.85
N ARG A 121 16.38 7.23 -7.28
CA ARG A 121 17.35 6.66 -6.34
C ARG A 121 18.26 7.72 -5.73
N LYS A 122 18.73 8.67 -6.54
CA LYS A 122 19.51 9.80 -6.01
C LYS A 122 18.66 10.69 -5.10
N ALA A 123 17.40 10.92 -5.45
CA ALA A 123 16.46 11.65 -4.59
C ALA A 123 16.32 10.94 -3.24
N VAL A 124 16.05 9.62 -3.23
CA VAL A 124 15.93 8.83 -2.01
C VAL A 124 17.20 8.88 -1.16
N ALA A 125 18.39 8.75 -1.76
CA ALA A 125 19.65 8.85 -1.03
C ALA A 125 19.82 10.21 -0.32
N LYS A 126 19.45 11.32 -0.99
CA LYS A 126 19.48 12.66 -0.38
C LYS A 126 18.40 12.83 0.70
N ILE A 127 17.20 12.31 0.48
CA ILE A 127 16.11 12.33 1.46
C ILE A 127 16.52 11.57 2.72
N LYS A 128 17.21 10.42 2.57
CA LYS A 128 17.77 9.67 3.69
C LYS A 128 18.73 10.51 4.52
N SER A 129 19.68 11.18 3.87
CA SER A 129 20.59 12.12 4.54
C SER A 129 19.86 13.28 5.21
N LEU A 130 18.80 13.81 4.60
CA LEU A 130 17.96 14.85 5.18
C LEU A 130 17.18 14.35 6.39
N CYS A 131 16.69 13.11 6.38
CA CYS A 131 15.97 12.51 7.50
C CYS A 131 16.87 12.40 8.73
N GLY A 132 18.10 11.95 8.57
CA GLY A 132 19.07 11.89 9.66
C GLY A 132 19.50 13.27 10.19
N SER A 133 19.63 14.28 9.31
CA SER A 133 20.06 15.63 9.72
C SER A 133 18.92 16.52 10.23
N ASN A 134 17.71 16.34 9.75
CA ASN A 134 16.52 17.12 10.11
C ASN A 134 15.27 16.24 10.19
N PRO A 135 15.15 15.37 11.21
CA PRO A 135 14.04 14.44 11.35
C PRO A 135 12.67 15.12 11.51
N ASN A 136 12.64 16.37 11.96
CA ASN A 136 11.40 17.14 12.15
C ASN A 136 10.75 17.55 10.81
N LEU A 137 11.49 17.47 9.70
CA LEU A 137 10.95 17.74 8.38
C LEU A 137 9.95 16.67 7.92
N PHE A 138 9.98 15.49 8.54
CA PHE A 138 9.18 14.33 8.16
C PHE A 138 8.15 14.04 9.26
N SER A 139 6.96 14.60 9.14
CA SER A 139 5.90 14.45 10.16
C SER A 139 4.83 13.46 9.71
N VAL A 140 4.51 13.43 8.43
CA VAL A 140 3.34 12.69 7.90
C VAL A 140 3.67 11.80 6.70
N THR A 141 4.85 11.94 6.08
CA THR A 141 5.32 11.01 5.04
C THR A 141 6.07 9.85 5.68
N HIS A 142 5.89 8.64 5.11
CA HIS A 142 6.38 7.41 5.75
C HIS A 142 7.42 6.66 4.91
N HIS A 143 7.08 6.34 3.65
CA HIS A 143 7.97 5.55 2.81
C HIS A 143 8.18 6.22 1.47
N TYR A 144 9.40 6.13 0.95
CA TYR A 144 9.78 6.58 -0.39
C TYR A 144 10.36 5.38 -1.14
N THR A 145 9.68 4.98 -2.21
CA THR A 145 10.01 3.78 -2.98
C THR A 145 10.19 4.12 -4.45
N PRO A 146 11.40 4.01 -5.02
CA PRO A 146 11.62 4.14 -6.46
C PRO A 146 10.88 3.09 -7.26
N ILE A 147 10.43 3.45 -8.45
CA ILE A 147 9.78 2.56 -9.41
C ILE A 147 10.51 2.66 -10.75
N ASP A 148 10.94 1.53 -11.27
CA ASP A 148 11.64 1.47 -12.56
C ASP A 148 10.68 1.38 -13.73
N ARG A 149 9.56 0.68 -13.53
CA ARG A 149 8.58 0.43 -14.60
C ARG A 149 7.17 0.29 -14.06
N TRP A 150 6.24 0.82 -14.81
CA TRP A 150 4.80 0.58 -14.62
C TRP A 150 4.28 -0.41 -15.65
N CYS A 151 3.33 -1.25 -15.26
CA CYS A 151 2.63 -2.17 -16.13
C CYS A 151 1.19 -2.36 -15.62
N SER A 152 0.37 -3.10 -16.37
CA SER A 152 -0.94 -3.55 -15.89
C SER A 152 -0.78 -4.52 -14.71
N SER A 153 -1.71 -4.48 -13.75
CA SER A 153 -1.74 -5.39 -12.60
C SER A 153 -2.19 -6.82 -12.92
N ASP A 154 -2.24 -7.19 -14.21
CA ASP A 154 -2.46 -8.58 -14.62
C ASP A 154 -1.23 -9.42 -14.28
N ILE A 155 -1.45 -10.62 -13.72
CA ILE A 155 -0.37 -11.49 -13.25
C ILE A 155 0.64 -11.77 -14.37
N SER A 156 0.18 -12.09 -15.58
CA SER A 156 1.06 -12.38 -16.71
C SER A 156 1.91 -11.18 -17.14
N THR A 157 1.36 -9.97 -17.06
CA THR A 157 2.05 -8.73 -17.39
C THR A 157 3.08 -8.39 -16.32
N MET A 158 2.71 -8.52 -15.04
CA MET A 158 3.64 -8.36 -13.92
C MET A 158 4.79 -9.37 -14.00
N GLN A 159 4.51 -10.65 -14.27
CA GLN A 159 5.54 -11.68 -14.45
C GLN A 159 6.55 -11.33 -15.54
N LYS A 160 6.11 -10.83 -16.69
CA LYS A 160 7.01 -10.38 -17.77
C LYS A 160 7.93 -9.24 -17.31
N ALA A 161 7.37 -8.26 -16.61
CA ALA A 161 8.14 -7.13 -16.11
C ALA A 161 9.10 -7.55 -14.98
N ILE A 162 8.69 -8.45 -14.08
CA ILE A 162 9.52 -9.03 -13.02
C ILE A 162 10.66 -9.84 -13.62
N LYS A 163 10.42 -10.68 -14.63
CA LYS A 163 11.47 -11.44 -15.32
C LYS A 163 12.53 -10.52 -15.92
N GLN A 164 12.13 -9.40 -16.49
CA GLN A 164 13.07 -8.40 -17.02
C GLN A 164 13.85 -7.71 -15.89
N ALA A 165 13.21 -7.33 -14.80
CA ALA A 165 13.87 -6.71 -13.65
C ALA A 165 14.84 -7.68 -12.97
N SER A 166 14.46 -8.96 -12.79
CA SER A 166 15.27 -9.99 -12.15
C SER A 166 16.53 -10.36 -12.92
N ALA A 167 16.65 -10.00 -14.20
CA ALA A 167 17.91 -10.15 -14.96
C ALA A 167 19.08 -9.37 -14.33
N GLY A 168 18.78 -8.31 -13.57
CA GLY A 168 19.78 -7.54 -12.82
C GLY A 168 20.24 -8.20 -11.50
N ILE A 169 19.73 -9.39 -11.14
CA ILE A 169 20.15 -10.15 -9.97
C ILE A 169 21.28 -11.10 -10.40
N GLY A 170 22.43 -11.04 -9.72
CA GLY A 170 23.54 -11.97 -9.95
C GLY A 170 23.17 -13.42 -9.62
N GLN A 171 23.90 -14.39 -10.16
CA GLN A 171 23.62 -15.83 -10.00
C GLN A 171 23.60 -16.27 -8.52
N ASN A 172 24.54 -15.76 -7.72
CA ASN A 172 24.69 -16.08 -6.31
C ASN A 172 24.33 -14.89 -5.41
N GLU A 173 23.58 -13.93 -5.95
CA GLU A 173 23.19 -12.74 -5.20
C GLU A 173 21.91 -13.02 -4.43
N LYS A 174 21.93 -12.74 -3.14
CA LYS A 174 20.78 -12.90 -2.25
C LYS A 174 19.68 -11.90 -2.58
N TRP A 175 18.46 -12.36 -2.71
CA TRP A 175 17.35 -11.51 -3.06
C TRP A 175 16.07 -11.86 -2.32
N LYS A 176 15.14 -10.91 -2.29
CA LYS A 176 13.77 -11.14 -1.87
C LYS A 176 12.75 -10.41 -2.76
N MET A 177 11.49 -10.80 -2.64
CA MET A 177 10.38 -10.03 -3.20
C MET A 177 9.72 -9.21 -2.10
N GLY A 178 9.55 -7.90 -2.36
CA GLY A 178 8.69 -7.02 -1.61
C GLY A 178 7.37 -6.84 -2.35
N LEU A 179 6.24 -7.02 -1.70
CA LEU A 179 4.92 -6.87 -2.30
C LEU A 179 4.03 -6.00 -1.45
N ASN A 180 3.57 -4.90 -2.03
CA ASN A 180 2.49 -4.09 -1.49
C ASN A 180 1.32 -4.09 -2.48
N LYS A 181 0.10 -4.31 -1.99
CA LYS A 181 -1.09 -4.27 -2.84
C LYS A 181 -2.17 -3.39 -2.22
N ARG A 182 -2.75 -2.53 -3.05
CA ARG A 182 -3.84 -1.63 -2.67
C ARG A 182 -4.93 -1.68 -3.73
N HIS A 183 -6.19 -1.87 -3.30
CA HIS A 183 -7.35 -2.01 -4.20
C HIS A 183 -7.18 -3.11 -5.26
N TRP A 184 -6.61 -4.25 -4.83
CA TRP A 184 -6.38 -5.40 -5.69
C TRP A 184 -6.56 -6.70 -4.88
N ASP A 185 -7.61 -7.48 -5.17
CA ASP A 185 -8.05 -8.61 -4.34
C ASP A 185 -8.17 -9.94 -5.10
N GLN A 186 -7.54 -10.04 -6.29
CA GLN A 186 -7.62 -11.27 -7.10
C GLN A 186 -6.95 -12.47 -6.44
N LEU A 187 -5.90 -12.25 -5.64
CA LEU A 187 -5.18 -13.29 -4.91
C LEU A 187 -4.72 -12.80 -3.54
N GLU A 188 -4.62 -13.74 -2.63
CA GLU A 188 -3.96 -13.57 -1.33
C GLU A 188 -2.46 -13.27 -1.50
N GLY A 189 -1.88 -12.45 -0.60
CA GLY A 189 -0.52 -11.95 -0.76
C GLY A 189 0.53 -13.05 -0.96
N VAL A 190 0.53 -14.09 -0.13
CA VAL A 190 1.50 -15.20 -0.23
C VAL A 190 1.35 -15.95 -1.55
N LYS A 191 0.12 -16.28 -1.96
CA LYS A 191 -0.14 -16.95 -3.24
C LYS A 191 0.27 -16.11 -4.44
N LEU A 192 0.12 -14.78 -4.32
CA LEU A 192 0.57 -13.87 -5.36
C LEU A 192 2.10 -13.84 -5.44
N ILE A 193 2.80 -13.72 -4.31
CA ILE A 193 4.26 -13.77 -4.28
C ILE A 193 4.75 -15.05 -4.93
N MET A 194 4.22 -16.22 -4.57
CA MET A 194 4.60 -17.49 -5.18
C MET A 194 4.45 -17.46 -6.69
N LYS A 195 3.28 -17.01 -7.20
CA LYS A 195 3.07 -16.91 -8.66
C LYS A 195 4.03 -15.92 -9.33
N LEU A 196 4.31 -14.79 -8.69
CA LEU A 196 5.18 -13.77 -9.28
C LEU A 196 6.66 -14.20 -9.25
N THR A 197 7.07 -14.98 -8.27
CA THR A 197 8.46 -15.48 -8.16
C THR A 197 8.73 -16.66 -9.07
N ASP A 198 7.74 -17.39 -9.55
CA ASP A 198 7.90 -18.55 -10.48
C ASP A 198 8.72 -18.22 -11.74
N VAL A 199 8.76 -16.94 -12.15
CA VAL A 199 9.50 -16.50 -13.34
C VAL A 199 10.93 -16.07 -13.06
N ILE A 200 11.37 -16.08 -11.79
CA ILE A 200 12.71 -15.66 -11.35
C ILE A 200 13.61 -16.89 -11.22
N ASP A 201 14.54 -17.02 -12.13
CA ASP A 201 15.55 -18.09 -12.10
C ASP A 201 16.77 -17.66 -11.26
N ARG A 202 16.55 -17.51 -9.95
CA ARG A 202 17.59 -17.20 -8.94
C ARG A 202 17.29 -17.96 -7.67
N LYS A 203 18.27 -18.71 -7.15
CA LYS A 203 18.08 -19.65 -6.04
C LYS A 203 18.28 -19.04 -4.66
N GLU A 204 19.10 -18.00 -4.56
CA GLU A 204 19.54 -17.45 -3.29
C GLU A 204 18.47 -16.46 -2.72
N VAL A 205 17.39 -17.02 -2.18
CA VAL A 205 16.36 -16.23 -1.50
C VAL A 205 16.76 -16.01 -0.03
N ASP A 206 16.87 -14.75 0.39
CA ASP A 206 17.16 -14.36 1.77
C ASP A 206 16.20 -13.24 2.18
N LEU A 207 15.29 -13.53 3.13
CA LEU A 207 14.27 -12.57 3.56
C LEU A 207 14.81 -11.53 4.54
N ASP A 208 15.86 -11.87 5.26
CA ASP A 208 16.42 -11.03 6.32
C ASP A 208 17.51 -10.08 5.77
N ASN A 209 18.47 -10.64 5.02
CA ASN A 209 19.64 -9.91 4.53
C ASN A 209 19.77 -9.98 2.99
N PRO A 210 18.80 -9.49 2.21
CA PRO A 210 18.88 -9.50 0.77
C PRO A 210 19.85 -8.44 0.26
N ALA A 211 20.61 -8.77 -0.78
CA ALA A 211 21.37 -7.79 -1.54
C ALA A 211 20.49 -7.05 -2.56
N LYS A 212 19.45 -7.74 -3.07
CA LYS A 212 18.48 -7.19 -4.02
C LYS A 212 17.03 -7.43 -3.57
N ILE A 213 16.17 -6.48 -3.89
CA ILE A 213 14.73 -6.53 -3.61
C ILE A 213 13.99 -6.33 -4.92
N VAL A 214 13.23 -7.33 -5.35
CA VAL A 214 12.25 -7.16 -6.42
C VAL A 214 11.01 -6.57 -5.79
N GLN A 215 10.88 -5.25 -5.85
CA GLN A 215 9.73 -4.53 -5.28
C GLN A 215 8.57 -4.50 -6.27
N VAL A 216 7.37 -4.85 -5.79
CA VAL A 216 6.12 -4.81 -6.54
C VAL A 216 5.11 -3.99 -5.77
N GLU A 217 4.64 -2.90 -6.37
CA GLU A 217 3.63 -1.99 -5.82
C GLU A 217 2.38 -2.05 -6.67
N ILE A 218 1.35 -2.75 -6.23
CA ILE A 218 0.08 -2.84 -6.96
C ILE A 218 -0.87 -1.76 -6.48
N ILE A 219 -1.37 -0.96 -7.41
CA ILE A 219 -2.24 0.19 -7.20
C ILE A 219 -3.45 0.06 -8.13
N GLY A 220 -4.46 -0.66 -7.69
CA GLY A 220 -5.65 -0.94 -8.49
C GLY A 220 -5.31 -1.69 -9.78
N LYS A 221 -5.44 -1.04 -10.93
CA LYS A 221 -5.21 -1.64 -12.26
C LYS A 221 -3.75 -1.54 -12.75
N GLU A 222 -2.88 -0.92 -12.00
CA GLU A 222 -1.47 -0.71 -12.36
C GLU A 222 -0.55 -1.33 -11.32
N ALA A 223 0.63 -1.75 -11.76
CA ALA A 223 1.69 -2.25 -10.90
C ALA A 223 3.00 -1.55 -11.24
N GLY A 224 3.65 -1.00 -10.22
CA GLY A 224 5.01 -0.49 -10.27
C GLY A 224 6.00 -1.59 -9.89
N ILE A 225 7.04 -1.78 -10.69
CA ILE A 225 8.07 -2.80 -10.46
C ILE A 225 9.43 -2.13 -10.45
N ALA A 226 10.25 -2.49 -9.48
CA ALA A 226 11.62 -2.02 -9.36
C ALA A 226 12.55 -3.12 -8.84
N LEU A 227 13.80 -3.08 -9.27
CA LEU A 227 14.89 -3.86 -8.68
C LEU A 227 15.73 -2.92 -7.81
N LEU A 228 15.61 -3.08 -6.50
CA LEU A 228 16.18 -2.19 -5.50
C LEU A 228 17.24 -2.90 -4.68
N THR A 229 18.10 -2.11 -4.04
CA THR A 229 18.89 -2.54 -2.89
C THR A 229 18.21 -2.06 -1.60
N PRO A 230 18.56 -2.61 -0.43
CA PRO A 230 18.00 -2.13 0.84
C PRO A 230 18.22 -0.63 1.09
N LYS A 231 19.23 -0.03 0.44
CA LYS A 231 19.56 1.39 0.56
C LYS A 231 18.73 2.31 -0.35
N ASP A 232 18.03 1.74 -1.32
CA ASP A 232 17.27 2.52 -2.32
C ASP A 232 15.86 2.91 -1.84
N THR A 233 15.45 2.48 -0.66
CA THR A 233 14.16 2.84 -0.05
C THR A 233 14.36 3.50 1.31
N ILE A 234 13.41 4.32 1.72
CA ILE A 234 13.35 4.90 3.06
C ILE A 234 12.08 4.45 3.76
N ASP A 235 12.24 4.00 4.97
CA ASP A 235 11.22 3.94 6.00
C ASP A 235 11.56 5.05 7.02
N VAL A 236 10.81 6.15 6.97
CA VAL A 236 11.09 7.35 7.77
C VAL A 236 11.12 7.04 9.28
N ALA A 237 10.25 6.13 9.74
CA ALA A 237 10.22 5.78 11.16
C ALA A 237 11.53 5.13 11.59
N LYS A 238 12.03 4.17 10.82
CA LYS A 238 13.30 3.49 11.11
C LYS A 238 14.51 4.41 11.00
N GLU A 239 14.51 5.26 9.95
CA GLU A 239 15.62 6.18 9.73
C GLU A 239 15.78 7.23 10.83
N LYS A 240 14.71 7.53 11.59
CA LYS A 240 14.75 8.44 12.73
C LYS A 240 15.25 7.78 14.02
N GLU A 241 15.28 6.45 14.07
CA GLU A 241 15.73 5.67 15.23
C GLU A 241 17.23 5.32 15.12
N GLU A 242 17.83 5.43 13.92
CA GLU A 242 19.27 5.24 13.69
C GLU A 242 20.09 6.48 14.03
#